data_3d1315492bd55a28054c9696e27ee821
#
_entry.id   3d1315492bd55a28054c9696e27ee821
#
_cell.length_a   1.000
_cell.length_b   1.000
_cell.length_c   1.000
_cell.angle_alpha   90.00
_cell.angle_beta   90.00
_cell.angle_gamma   90.00
#
_symmetry.space_group_name_H-M   'P 1'
#
loop_
_entity.id
_entity.type
_entity.pdbx_description
1 polymer ?
#
loop_
_entity_poly.entity_id
_entity_poly.type
_entity_poly.pdbx_seq_one_letter_code
_entity_poly.pdbx_strand_id
1 'polypeptide(L)'
;MSKRVIFIEHDHASPGGPIWVQFERRGYEITRFIIVDKDNADTPNVTPIWPDLLGFDVVVVMGAQYAVYDEERIGNWLLPQLEKMREVHNAGIPVMGICFGGQLMSRVLGGSVSRSPRAELGWFEIESVDEALIPRGPWFQYHWDRFTFPPGSTQIAHNDLCPQAFVYGRTLGTQFHPEVDAEVLDMWLAMEGGCAEVESEGIVVEELRAQTKSIEKESNQRGYDLVDQFLDHIAIAPIKLI
;
A
#
# COMPACT_ATOMS: atom_id res chain seq x y z
N MET A 1 -7.04 13.86 -23.11
CA MET A 1 -7.43 14.03 -21.71
C MET A 1 -6.25 13.62 -20.87
N SER A 2 -5.98 14.29 -19.74
CA SER A 2 -4.97 13.86 -18.78
C SER A 2 -5.37 12.50 -18.20
N LYS A 3 -4.40 11.63 -17.95
CA LYS A 3 -4.64 10.39 -17.22
C LYS A 3 -4.95 10.72 -15.76
N ARG A 4 -5.82 9.97 -15.11
CA ARG A 4 -6.25 10.21 -13.73
C ARG A 4 -5.94 9.02 -12.85
N VAL A 5 -5.37 9.29 -11.69
CA VAL A 5 -5.16 8.29 -10.64
C VAL A 5 -5.90 8.70 -9.37
N ILE A 6 -6.54 7.73 -8.71
CA ILE A 6 -7.12 7.94 -7.39
C ILE A 6 -6.33 7.19 -6.34
N PHE A 7 -5.96 7.90 -5.26
CA PHE A 7 -5.38 7.34 -4.05
C PHE A 7 -6.48 7.18 -3.02
N ILE A 8 -6.78 5.95 -2.62
CA ILE A 8 -7.70 5.62 -1.53
C ILE A 8 -6.88 5.55 -0.26
N GLU A 9 -7.04 6.56 0.59
CA GLU A 9 -6.36 6.70 1.87
C GLU A 9 -7.33 6.35 3.00
N HIS A 10 -6.87 5.53 3.93
CA HIS A 10 -7.75 5.02 5.01
C HIS A 10 -7.73 5.91 6.25
N ASP A 11 -6.78 6.83 6.32
CA ASP A 11 -6.66 7.84 7.36
C ASP A 11 -6.07 9.15 6.79
N HIS A 12 -5.97 10.16 7.63
CA HIS A 12 -5.51 11.50 7.25
C HIS A 12 -3.98 11.66 7.20
N ALA A 13 -3.22 10.64 7.63
CA ALA A 13 -1.76 10.70 7.75
C ALA A 13 -1.04 9.76 6.78
N SER A 14 -1.71 9.23 5.76
CA SER A 14 -1.14 8.29 4.79
C SER A 14 -0.95 8.91 3.39
N PRO A 15 -0.11 9.97 3.24
CA PRO A 15 0.14 10.56 1.94
C PRO A 15 0.97 9.61 1.06
N GLY A 16 0.88 9.77 -0.26
CA GLY A 16 1.57 8.90 -1.20
C GLY A 16 3.07 9.19 -1.39
N GLY A 17 3.65 10.20 -0.71
CA GLY A 17 5.10 10.48 -0.75
C GLY A 17 5.71 10.43 -2.15
N PRO A 18 6.86 9.76 -2.35
CA PRO A 18 7.49 9.62 -3.65
C PRO A 18 6.61 8.95 -4.71
N ILE A 19 5.63 8.12 -4.33
CA ILE A 19 4.70 7.51 -5.28
C ILE A 19 3.85 8.58 -5.97
N TRP A 20 3.33 9.57 -5.23
CA TRP A 20 2.60 10.70 -5.83
C TRP A 20 3.48 11.46 -6.81
N VAL A 21 4.70 11.82 -6.39
CA VAL A 21 5.63 12.57 -7.21
C VAL A 21 5.86 11.88 -8.56
N GLN A 22 5.98 10.55 -8.57
CA GLN A 22 6.22 9.82 -9.80
C GLN A 22 4.97 9.72 -10.68
N PHE A 23 3.77 9.53 -10.11
CA PHE A 23 2.54 9.61 -10.90
C PHE A 23 2.35 10.97 -11.56
N GLU A 24 2.65 12.08 -10.86
CA GLU A 24 2.62 13.42 -11.45
C GLU A 24 3.64 13.58 -12.58
N ARG A 25 4.88 13.10 -12.39
CA ARG A 25 5.92 13.08 -13.44
C ARG A 25 5.51 12.27 -14.68
N ARG A 26 4.72 11.21 -14.48
CA ARG A 26 4.14 10.40 -15.55
C ARG A 26 2.89 11.02 -16.18
N GLY A 27 2.51 12.25 -15.78
CA GLY A 27 1.41 13.03 -16.34
C GLY A 27 0.03 12.64 -15.84
N TYR A 28 -0.07 12.01 -14.69
CA TYR A 28 -1.34 11.70 -14.02
C TYR A 28 -1.82 12.89 -13.18
N GLU A 29 -3.11 13.17 -13.24
CA GLU A 29 -3.81 14.03 -12.30
C GLU A 29 -4.21 13.20 -11.08
N ILE A 30 -3.77 13.63 -9.89
CA ILE A 30 -4.00 12.92 -8.63
C ILE A 30 -5.32 13.36 -8.01
N THR A 31 -6.16 12.38 -7.68
CA THR A 31 -7.32 12.55 -6.81
C THR A 31 -7.08 11.80 -5.51
N ARG A 32 -7.30 12.45 -4.37
CA ARG A 32 -7.24 11.82 -3.04
C ARG A 32 -8.66 11.53 -2.56
N PHE A 33 -8.87 10.33 -2.03
CA PHE A 33 -10.10 9.95 -1.36
C PHE A 33 -9.78 9.39 0.02
N ILE A 34 -9.98 10.22 1.05
CA ILE A 34 -9.74 9.88 2.45
C ILE A 34 -11.02 9.30 3.02
N ILE A 35 -10.96 8.06 3.53
CA ILE A 35 -12.11 7.33 4.09
C ILE A 35 -12.39 7.83 5.50
N VAL A 36 -11.38 7.80 6.37
CA VAL A 36 -11.48 8.25 7.76
C VAL A 36 -10.70 9.54 7.90
N ASP A 37 -11.39 10.65 7.97
CA ASP A 37 -10.77 11.95 8.21
C ASP A 37 -10.33 12.11 9.68
N LYS A 38 -9.62 13.18 9.97
CA LYS A 38 -9.08 13.44 11.31
C LYS A 38 -10.16 13.54 12.38
N ASP A 39 -11.32 14.08 12.04
CA ASP A 39 -12.42 14.29 13.00
C ASP A 39 -13.11 12.97 13.38
N ASN A 40 -12.96 11.94 12.57
CA ASN A 40 -13.51 10.60 12.77
C ASN A 40 -12.47 9.55 13.21
N ALA A 41 -11.24 9.94 13.56
CA ALA A 41 -10.16 9.02 13.91
C ALA A 41 -10.53 8.07 15.08
N ASP A 42 -11.26 8.56 16.09
CA ASP A 42 -11.73 7.77 17.24
C ASP A 42 -12.96 6.90 16.94
N THR A 43 -13.66 7.17 15.84
CA THR A 43 -14.87 6.45 15.41
C THR A 43 -14.75 6.04 13.95
N PRO A 44 -13.79 5.16 13.60
CA PRO A 44 -13.37 4.92 12.22
C PRO A 44 -14.40 4.15 11.37
N ASN A 45 -15.49 3.63 11.95
CA ASN A 45 -16.52 2.89 11.23
C ASN A 45 -17.49 3.82 10.46
N VAL A 46 -16.93 4.74 9.69
CA VAL A 46 -17.69 5.70 8.89
C VAL A 46 -18.35 5.04 7.67
N THR A 47 -19.35 5.69 7.10
CA THR A 47 -19.97 5.28 5.83
C THR A 47 -19.66 6.35 4.77
N PRO A 48 -18.56 6.20 4.00
CA PRO A 48 -18.14 7.20 3.03
C PRO A 48 -19.03 7.18 1.78
N ILE A 49 -19.13 8.34 1.12
CA ILE A 49 -19.71 8.42 -0.23
C ILE A 49 -18.59 8.11 -1.23
N TRP A 50 -18.62 6.91 -1.78
CA TRP A 50 -17.61 6.45 -2.73
C TRP A 50 -17.67 7.20 -4.05
N PRO A 51 -16.51 7.64 -4.59
CA PRO A 51 -16.44 8.12 -5.96
C PRO A 51 -16.64 6.97 -6.95
N ASP A 52 -16.94 7.32 -8.22
CA ASP A 52 -16.91 6.34 -9.31
C ASP A 52 -15.46 5.94 -9.62
N LEU A 53 -15.04 4.80 -9.10
CA LEU A 53 -13.67 4.29 -9.29
C LEU A 53 -13.42 3.85 -10.73
N LEU A 54 -14.45 3.47 -11.49
CA LEU A 54 -14.32 3.05 -12.89
C LEU A 54 -13.97 4.22 -13.81
N GLY A 55 -14.11 5.45 -13.34
CA GLY A 55 -13.74 6.65 -14.07
C GLY A 55 -12.25 7.00 -14.02
N PHE A 56 -11.39 6.23 -13.35
CA PHE A 56 -9.95 6.47 -13.24
C PHE A 56 -9.14 5.51 -14.10
N ASP A 57 -7.94 5.95 -14.52
CA ASP A 57 -7.01 5.12 -15.31
C ASP A 57 -6.18 4.20 -14.41
N VAL A 58 -6.02 4.56 -13.12
CA VAL A 58 -5.32 3.78 -12.09
C VAL A 58 -5.98 4.01 -10.74
N VAL A 59 -6.04 2.95 -9.92
CA VAL A 59 -6.43 3.03 -8.50
C VAL A 59 -5.25 2.60 -7.63
N VAL A 60 -4.87 3.45 -6.67
CA VAL A 60 -3.87 3.13 -5.64
C VAL A 60 -4.60 2.99 -4.30
N VAL A 61 -4.44 1.85 -3.64
CA VAL A 61 -5.01 1.57 -2.31
C VAL A 61 -3.87 1.63 -1.31
N MET A 62 -3.91 2.63 -0.43
CA MET A 62 -2.84 2.92 0.52
C MET A 62 -2.84 1.98 1.73
N GLY A 63 -1.83 2.13 2.58
CA GLY A 63 -1.76 1.54 3.91
C GLY A 63 -2.88 1.99 4.84
N ALA A 64 -3.00 1.37 6.01
CA ALA A 64 -3.93 1.71 7.06
C ALA A 64 -3.46 1.19 8.42
N GLN A 65 -3.88 1.85 9.48
CA GLN A 65 -3.68 1.38 10.87
C GLN A 65 -4.69 0.28 11.29
N TYR A 66 -5.48 -0.23 10.36
CA TYR A 66 -6.53 -1.23 10.60
C TYR A 66 -6.13 -2.59 10.01
N ALA A 67 -6.77 -3.67 10.50
CA ALA A 67 -6.65 -4.97 9.87
C ALA A 67 -7.79 -5.20 8.85
N VAL A 68 -7.48 -5.80 7.70
CA VAL A 68 -8.49 -6.06 6.64
C VAL A 68 -9.53 -7.12 7.03
N TYR A 69 -9.46 -7.66 8.24
CA TYR A 69 -10.42 -8.59 8.82
C TYR A 69 -11.13 -8.04 10.06
N ASP A 70 -10.89 -6.78 10.42
CA ASP A 70 -11.54 -6.12 11.57
C ASP A 70 -12.89 -5.49 11.15
N GLU A 71 -13.83 -6.36 10.72
CA GLU A 71 -15.13 -5.92 10.24
C GLU A 71 -15.99 -5.27 11.33
N GLU A 72 -15.73 -5.58 12.60
CA GLU A 72 -16.42 -4.95 13.73
C GLU A 72 -16.07 -3.46 13.82
N ARG A 73 -14.79 -3.12 13.63
CA ARG A 73 -14.28 -1.76 13.77
C ARG A 73 -14.44 -0.89 12.53
N ILE A 74 -14.42 -1.51 11.32
CA ILE A 74 -14.33 -0.76 10.05
C ILE A 74 -15.25 -1.31 8.94
N GLY A 75 -16.19 -2.21 9.28
CA GLY A 75 -17.00 -2.94 8.31
C GLY A 75 -17.84 -2.06 7.38
N ASN A 76 -18.27 -0.87 7.84
CA ASN A 76 -19.11 0.02 7.05
C ASN A 76 -18.42 0.55 5.78
N TRP A 77 -17.11 0.61 5.75
CA TRP A 77 -16.36 0.97 4.55
C TRP A 77 -15.51 -0.18 3.99
N LEU A 78 -15.02 -1.10 4.84
CA LEU A 78 -14.21 -2.24 4.39
C LEU A 78 -14.98 -3.16 3.45
N LEU A 79 -16.20 -3.55 3.82
CA LEU A 79 -17.00 -4.46 3.01
C LEU A 79 -17.37 -3.86 1.65
N PRO A 80 -17.88 -2.61 1.56
CA PRO A 80 -18.06 -1.94 0.27
C PRO A 80 -16.75 -1.78 -0.52
N GLN A 81 -15.61 -1.53 0.14
CA GLN A 81 -14.33 -1.41 -0.56
C GLN A 81 -13.90 -2.73 -1.21
N LEU A 82 -14.06 -3.86 -0.53
CA LEU A 82 -13.76 -5.18 -1.10
C LEU A 82 -14.57 -5.44 -2.38
N GLU A 83 -15.86 -5.09 -2.38
CA GLU A 83 -16.73 -5.23 -3.56
C GLU A 83 -16.28 -4.31 -4.70
N LYS A 84 -16.06 -3.02 -4.41
CA LYS A 84 -15.60 -2.03 -5.40
C LYS A 84 -14.24 -2.41 -5.99
N MET A 85 -13.32 -2.89 -5.20
CA MET A 85 -12.01 -3.30 -5.71
C MET A 85 -12.11 -4.55 -6.58
N ARG A 86 -13.08 -5.44 -6.34
CA ARG A 86 -13.40 -6.55 -7.24
C ARG A 86 -13.95 -6.03 -8.58
N GLU A 87 -14.84 -5.04 -8.56
CA GLU A 87 -15.37 -4.41 -9.77
C GLU A 87 -14.25 -3.73 -10.57
N VAL A 88 -13.40 -2.93 -9.92
CA VAL A 88 -12.24 -2.24 -10.50
C VAL A 88 -11.30 -3.25 -11.18
N HIS A 89 -10.94 -4.33 -10.47
CA HIS A 89 -10.09 -5.38 -11.00
C HIS A 89 -10.70 -6.05 -12.24
N ASN A 90 -11.98 -6.46 -12.16
CA ASN A 90 -12.69 -7.12 -13.27
C ASN A 90 -12.93 -6.17 -14.46
N ALA A 91 -13.02 -4.87 -14.23
CA ALA A 91 -13.04 -3.87 -15.30
C ALA A 91 -11.67 -3.71 -15.99
N GLY A 92 -10.62 -4.34 -15.46
CA GLY A 92 -9.27 -4.26 -16.01
C GLY A 92 -8.55 -2.95 -15.71
N ILE A 93 -9.04 -2.17 -14.74
CA ILE A 93 -8.36 -0.97 -14.26
C ILE A 93 -7.15 -1.41 -13.43
N PRO A 94 -5.96 -0.86 -13.72
CA PRO A 94 -4.75 -1.18 -12.96
C PRO A 94 -4.88 -0.77 -11.48
N VAL A 95 -4.44 -1.66 -10.58
CA VAL A 95 -4.47 -1.44 -9.13
C VAL A 95 -3.08 -1.60 -8.54
N MET A 96 -2.64 -0.63 -7.74
CA MET A 96 -1.48 -0.74 -6.86
C MET A 96 -1.98 -0.75 -5.42
N GLY A 97 -1.77 -1.85 -4.69
CA GLY A 97 -2.12 -1.97 -3.27
C GLY A 97 -0.86 -1.98 -2.40
N ILE A 98 -0.80 -1.10 -1.41
CA ILE A 98 0.34 -0.91 -0.51
C ILE A 98 -0.05 -1.33 0.90
N CYS A 99 0.71 -2.24 1.53
CA CYS A 99 0.50 -2.76 2.87
C CYS A 99 -0.94 -3.24 3.09
N PHE A 100 -1.78 -2.50 3.81
CA PHE A 100 -3.22 -2.79 3.93
C PHE A 100 -3.87 -2.94 2.54
N GLY A 101 -3.54 -2.09 1.58
CA GLY A 101 -4.04 -2.18 0.20
C GLY A 101 -3.60 -3.47 -0.50
N GLY A 102 -2.36 -3.92 -0.29
CA GLY A 102 -1.87 -5.22 -0.77
C GLY A 102 -2.61 -6.39 -0.11
N GLN A 103 -2.84 -6.31 1.20
CA GLN A 103 -3.62 -7.27 1.97
C GLN A 103 -5.08 -7.31 1.51
N LEU A 104 -5.69 -6.15 1.30
CA LEU A 104 -7.06 -6.03 0.79
C LEU A 104 -7.17 -6.66 -0.60
N MET A 105 -6.25 -6.37 -1.51
CA MET A 105 -6.24 -6.98 -2.85
C MET A 105 -5.97 -8.49 -2.79
N SER A 106 -5.12 -8.96 -1.88
CA SER A 106 -4.98 -10.41 -1.66
C SER A 106 -6.32 -11.05 -1.30
N ARG A 107 -7.06 -10.47 -0.36
CA ARG A 107 -8.39 -10.94 0.04
C ARG A 107 -9.40 -10.88 -1.11
N VAL A 108 -9.43 -9.81 -1.90
CA VAL A 108 -10.27 -9.65 -3.09
C VAL A 108 -10.03 -10.76 -4.11
N LEU A 109 -8.76 -11.15 -4.29
CA LEU A 109 -8.30 -12.13 -5.28
C LEU A 109 -8.29 -13.58 -4.77
N GLY A 110 -8.90 -13.85 -3.61
CA GLY A 110 -9.06 -15.19 -3.05
C GLY A 110 -7.92 -15.68 -2.17
N GLY A 111 -6.99 -14.81 -1.81
CA GLY A 111 -6.01 -15.03 -0.74
C GLY A 111 -6.61 -14.78 0.64
N SER A 112 -5.76 -14.76 1.66
CA SER A 112 -6.14 -14.52 3.05
C SER A 112 -5.15 -13.57 3.73
N VAL A 113 -5.57 -13.00 4.86
CA VAL A 113 -4.73 -12.14 5.70
C VAL A 113 -4.83 -12.62 7.14
N SER A 114 -3.72 -12.63 7.84
CA SER A 114 -3.65 -13.05 9.24
C SER A 114 -2.52 -12.34 9.96
N ARG A 115 -2.56 -12.35 11.28
CA ARG A 115 -1.48 -11.85 12.13
C ARG A 115 -0.17 -12.56 11.79
N SER A 116 0.90 -11.79 11.64
CA SER A 116 2.26 -12.28 11.48
C SER A 116 2.80 -12.80 12.82
N PRO A 117 3.73 -13.77 12.83
CA PRO A 117 4.39 -14.22 14.07
C PRO A 117 5.14 -13.12 14.83
N ARG A 118 5.60 -12.11 14.13
CA ARG A 118 6.22 -10.89 14.66
C ARG A 118 5.94 -9.72 13.74
N ALA A 119 6.08 -8.51 14.24
CA ALA A 119 6.03 -7.30 13.42
C ALA A 119 7.27 -7.18 12.52
N GLU A 120 7.11 -6.46 11.42
CA GLU A 120 8.21 -5.86 10.68
C GLU A 120 8.03 -4.35 10.71
N LEU A 121 9.00 -3.64 11.28
CA LEU A 121 8.96 -2.20 11.46
C LEU A 121 10.35 -1.61 11.21
N GLY A 122 10.45 -0.71 10.23
CA GLY A 122 11.71 -0.12 9.78
C GLY A 122 12.15 -0.61 8.39
N TRP A 123 13.44 -0.54 8.10
CA TRP A 123 14.01 -0.83 6.78
C TRP A 123 14.54 -2.26 6.72
N PHE A 124 13.97 -3.08 5.82
CA PHE A 124 14.30 -4.49 5.65
C PHE A 124 14.66 -4.82 4.20
N GLU A 125 15.67 -5.66 4.03
CA GLU A 125 15.93 -6.29 2.74
C GLU A 125 14.83 -7.29 2.42
N ILE A 126 14.47 -7.36 1.14
CA ILE A 126 13.55 -8.36 0.61
C ILE A 126 14.22 -9.14 -0.53
N GLU A 127 13.78 -10.37 -0.73
CA GLU A 127 14.19 -11.18 -1.86
C GLU A 127 13.24 -10.91 -3.03
N SER A 128 13.75 -10.26 -4.08
CA SER A 128 13.02 -10.05 -5.32
C SER A 128 13.26 -11.22 -6.27
N VAL A 129 12.17 -11.78 -6.79
CA VAL A 129 12.21 -12.80 -7.85
C VAL A 129 12.43 -12.16 -9.22
N ASP A 130 11.99 -10.91 -9.36
CA ASP A 130 12.16 -10.09 -10.55
C ASP A 130 12.59 -8.67 -10.16
N GLU A 131 13.90 -8.45 -10.16
CA GLU A 131 14.50 -7.18 -9.78
C GLU A 131 14.20 -6.03 -10.76
N ALA A 132 13.74 -6.36 -11.96
CA ALA A 132 13.29 -5.34 -12.90
C ALA A 132 11.92 -4.79 -12.48
N LEU A 133 11.04 -5.61 -11.86
CA LEU A 133 9.75 -5.16 -11.34
C LEU A 133 9.85 -4.61 -9.92
N ILE A 134 10.58 -5.30 -9.05
CA ILE A 134 10.80 -4.87 -7.66
C ILE A 134 12.30 -4.72 -7.45
N PRO A 135 12.86 -3.50 -7.49
CA PRO A 135 14.28 -3.27 -7.26
C PRO A 135 14.74 -3.81 -5.91
N ARG A 136 15.98 -4.31 -5.84
CA ARG A 136 16.63 -4.63 -4.58
C ARG A 136 16.79 -3.40 -3.70
N GLY A 137 16.85 -3.64 -2.43
CA GLY A 137 17.22 -2.66 -1.43
C GLY A 137 16.35 -2.76 -0.20
N PRO A 138 16.68 -2.08 0.87
CA PRO A 138 15.78 -2.06 2.00
C PRO A 138 14.52 -1.30 1.63
N TRP A 139 13.38 -1.94 1.88
CA TRP A 139 12.06 -1.34 1.79
C TRP A 139 11.52 -1.09 3.19
N PHE A 140 10.78 0.00 3.37
CA PHE A 140 10.20 0.31 4.66
C PHE A 140 9.05 -0.65 4.97
N GLN A 141 9.06 -1.21 6.16
CA GLN A 141 8.02 -2.09 6.68
C GLN A 141 7.35 -1.42 7.89
N TYR A 142 6.03 -1.56 8.00
CA TYR A 142 5.28 -1.10 9.17
C TYR A 142 4.01 -1.93 9.26
N HIS A 143 4.14 -3.20 9.67
CA HIS A 143 3.01 -4.11 9.71
C HIS A 143 3.17 -5.24 10.73
N TRP A 144 2.01 -5.66 11.24
CA TRP A 144 1.84 -6.82 12.13
C TRP A 144 1.07 -7.95 11.45
N ASP A 145 0.47 -7.69 10.31
CA ASP A 145 -0.32 -8.65 9.53
C ASP A 145 0.40 -8.96 8.22
N ARG A 146 0.09 -10.13 7.67
CA ARG A 146 0.61 -10.59 6.39
C ARG A 146 -0.48 -11.20 5.54
N PHE A 147 -0.39 -11.03 4.24
CA PHE A 147 -1.24 -11.72 3.29
C PHE A 147 -0.64 -13.07 2.86
N THR A 148 -1.49 -13.94 2.30
CA THR A 148 -1.03 -15.05 1.47
C THR A 148 -1.04 -14.63 0.00
N PHE A 149 -0.19 -15.24 -0.82
CA PHE A 149 -0.28 -15.03 -2.27
C PHE A 149 -1.65 -15.50 -2.79
N PRO A 150 -2.40 -14.64 -3.52
CA PRO A 150 -3.66 -15.07 -4.12
C PRO A 150 -3.46 -16.26 -5.06
N PRO A 151 -4.41 -17.23 -5.10
CA PRO A 151 -4.34 -18.37 -6.02
C PRO A 151 -4.17 -17.91 -7.47
N GLY A 152 -3.12 -18.39 -8.15
CA GLY A 152 -2.81 -18.02 -9.53
C GLY A 152 -2.13 -16.66 -9.71
N SER A 153 -1.75 -15.95 -8.65
CA SER A 153 -0.87 -14.79 -8.73
C SER A 153 0.56 -15.19 -9.06
N THR A 154 1.33 -14.24 -9.60
CA THR A 154 2.79 -14.37 -9.72
C THR A 154 3.41 -13.78 -8.45
N GLN A 155 4.19 -14.59 -7.75
CA GLN A 155 4.96 -14.15 -6.58
C GLN A 155 6.20 -13.42 -7.09
N ILE A 156 6.42 -12.17 -6.68
CA ILE A 156 7.52 -11.36 -7.19
C ILE A 156 8.50 -10.89 -6.12
N ALA A 157 8.09 -10.92 -4.85
CA ALA A 157 9.01 -10.68 -3.74
C ALA A 157 8.55 -11.37 -2.46
N HIS A 158 9.50 -11.75 -1.60
CA HIS A 158 9.27 -12.32 -0.27
C HIS A 158 10.46 -12.01 0.65
N ASN A 159 10.31 -12.34 1.92
CA ASN A 159 11.37 -12.52 2.88
C ASN A 159 11.08 -13.76 3.75
N ASP A 160 11.91 -14.04 4.75
CA ASP A 160 11.73 -15.20 5.62
C ASP A 160 10.43 -15.17 6.44
N LEU A 161 9.87 -13.99 6.65
CA LEU A 161 8.68 -13.80 7.48
C LEU A 161 7.39 -13.93 6.67
N CYS A 162 7.32 -13.29 5.49
CA CYS A 162 6.08 -13.21 4.74
C CYS A 162 6.26 -12.90 3.25
N PRO A 163 5.21 -13.11 2.45
CA PRO A 163 5.09 -12.56 1.12
C PRO A 163 5.25 -11.04 1.13
N GLN A 164 6.04 -10.50 0.19
CA GLN A 164 6.32 -9.07 0.12
C GLN A 164 5.67 -8.40 -1.10
N ALA A 165 5.54 -9.11 -2.22
CA ALA A 165 4.82 -8.58 -3.38
C ALA A 165 4.30 -9.67 -4.31
N PHE A 166 3.16 -9.39 -4.94
CA PHE A 166 2.55 -10.24 -5.98
C PHE A 166 1.98 -9.42 -7.13
N VAL A 167 1.86 -10.08 -8.28
CA VAL A 167 1.12 -9.57 -9.44
C VAL A 167 -0.02 -10.53 -9.80
N TYR A 168 -1.20 -9.98 -10.07
CA TYR A 168 -2.35 -10.70 -10.61
C TYR A 168 -3.02 -9.87 -11.69
N GLY A 169 -2.83 -10.23 -12.98
CA GLY A 169 -3.28 -9.40 -14.10
C GLY A 169 -2.67 -8.01 -14.03
N ARG A 170 -3.52 -6.99 -13.87
CA ARG A 170 -3.12 -5.57 -13.74
C ARG A 170 -3.05 -5.09 -12.29
N THR A 171 -3.02 -6.00 -11.35
CA THR A 171 -2.90 -5.69 -9.91
C THR A 171 -1.51 -6.01 -9.40
N LEU A 172 -0.86 -5.03 -8.78
CA LEU A 172 0.32 -5.16 -7.94
C LEU A 172 -0.10 -5.03 -6.48
N GLY A 173 0.23 -5.99 -5.63
CA GLY A 173 0.11 -5.87 -4.18
C GLY A 173 1.49 -5.93 -3.52
N THR A 174 1.80 -4.97 -2.65
CA THR A 174 3.03 -4.94 -1.84
C THR A 174 2.68 -5.00 -0.36
N GLN A 175 3.55 -5.61 0.46
CA GLN A 175 3.48 -5.56 1.92
C GLN A 175 4.26 -4.37 2.46
N PHE A 176 5.37 -4.04 1.82
CA PHE A 176 6.22 -2.90 2.14
C PHE A 176 5.62 -1.56 1.69
N HIS A 177 6.20 -0.49 2.19
CA HIS A 177 5.78 0.90 1.99
C HIS A 177 6.77 1.65 1.07
N PRO A 178 6.53 1.68 -0.24
CA PRO A 178 7.40 2.42 -1.19
C PRO A 178 7.22 3.94 -1.11
N GLU A 179 6.17 4.39 -0.42
CA GLU A 179 5.83 5.80 -0.25
C GLU A 179 6.57 6.48 0.90
N VAL A 180 7.30 5.71 1.73
CA VAL A 180 7.92 6.28 2.95
C VAL A 180 9.22 7.01 2.63
N ASP A 181 9.21 8.29 2.95
CA ASP A 181 10.37 9.17 3.11
C ASP A 181 10.42 9.74 4.52
N ALA A 182 11.29 10.70 4.79
CA ALA A 182 11.42 11.29 6.12
C ALA A 182 10.15 12.08 6.54
N GLU A 183 9.48 12.72 5.59
CA GLU A 183 8.26 13.49 5.86
C GLU A 183 7.09 12.56 6.22
N VAL A 184 6.88 11.49 5.45
CA VAL A 184 5.84 10.49 5.72
C VAL A 184 6.09 9.81 7.06
N LEU A 185 7.33 9.41 7.36
CA LEU A 185 7.67 8.82 8.65
C LEU A 185 7.37 9.78 9.81
N ASP A 186 7.76 11.05 9.68
CA ASP A 186 7.51 12.05 10.74
C ASP A 186 6.00 12.28 10.95
N MET A 187 5.19 12.24 9.89
CA MET A 187 3.72 12.31 10.01
C MET A 187 3.17 11.12 10.81
N TRP A 188 3.61 9.89 10.53
CA TRP A 188 3.17 8.70 11.26
C TRP A 188 3.60 8.73 12.72
N LEU A 189 4.84 9.13 13.00
CA LEU A 189 5.36 9.26 14.37
C LEU A 189 4.65 10.37 15.18
N ALA A 190 4.10 11.38 14.50
CA ALA A 190 3.33 12.44 15.12
C ALA A 190 1.87 12.07 15.42
N MET A 191 1.38 10.94 14.89
CA MET A 191 0.06 10.42 15.25
C MET A 191 0.03 10.00 16.71
N GLU A 192 -1.17 10.01 17.31
CA GLU A 192 -1.34 9.55 18.70
C GLU A 192 -0.86 8.10 18.84
N GLY A 193 0.10 7.88 19.73
CA GLY A 193 0.71 6.57 19.95
C GLY A 193 1.80 6.18 18.96
N GLY A 194 2.05 6.90 17.87
CA GLY A 194 2.98 6.51 16.82
C GLY A 194 4.41 6.24 17.32
N CYS A 195 4.99 7.12 18.15
CA CYS A 195 6.29 6.84 18.77
C CYS A 195 6.25 5.65 19.72
N ALA A 196 5.20 5.56 20.56
CA ALA A 196 5.08 4.48 21.54
C ALA A 196 4.93 3.10 20.86
N GLU A 197 4.28 3.04 19.71
CA GLU A 197 4.14 1.82 18.91
C GLU A 197 5.51 1.34 18.39
N VAL A 198 6.34 2.24 17.87
CA VAL A 198 7.71 1.96 17.43
C VAL A 198 8.58 1.50 18.59
N GLU A 199 8.51 2.20 19.72
CA GLU A 199 9.28 1.87 20.93
C GLU A 199 8.86 0.52 21.54
N SER A 200 7.58 0.13 21.42
CA SER A 200 7.08 -1.15 21.92
C SER A 200 7.69 -2.37 21.22
N GLU A 201 8.16 -2.18 19.97
CA GLU A 201 8.89 -3.19 19.19
C GLU A 201 10.41 -3.13 19.44
N GLY A 202 10.85 -2.33 20.42
CA GLY A 202 12.26 -2.20 20.82
C GLY A 202 13.10 -1.32 19.88
N ILE A 203 12.47 -0.48 19.09
CA ILE A 203 13.13 0.40 18.11
C ILE A 203 13.28 1.79 18.72
N VAL A 204 14.47 2.38 18.58
CA VAL A 204 14.71 3.77 18.98
C VAL A 204 14.26 4.71 17.87
N VAL A 205 13.26 5.53 18.14
CA VAL A 205 12.63 6.44 17.17
C VAL A 205 13.66 7.33 16.46
N GLU A 206 14.62 7.90 17.19
CA GLU A 206 15.63 8.78 16.61
C GLU A 206 16.60 8.02 15.68
N GLU A 207 16.90 6.75 15.97
CA GLU A 207 17.70 5.92 15.07
C GLU A 207 16.95 5.58 13.79
N LEU A 208 15.64 5.29 13.89
CA LEU A 208 14.79 5.06 12.75
C LEU A 208 14.70 6.30 11.83
N ARG A 209 14.52 7.48 12.43
CA ARG A 209 14.55 8.76 11.69
C ARG A 209 15.88 8.99 10.98
N ALA A 210 16.98 8.80 11.72
CA ALA A 210 18.34 8.98 11.17
C ALA A 210 18.61 8.01 10.01
N GLN A 211 18.22 6.75 10.15
CA GLN A 211 18.33 5.74 9.10
C GLN A 211 17.51 6.14 7.87
N THR A 212 16.22 6.47 8.07
CA THR A 212 15.34 6.90 6.97
C THR A 212 15.93 8.06 6.20
N LYS A 213 16.38 9.10 6.90
CA LYS A 213 17.02 10.25 6.27
C LYS A 213 18.30 9.89 5.51
N SER A 214 19.09 8.95 6.02
CA SER A 214 20.36 8.55 5.41
C SER A 214 20.20 7.83 4.08
N ILE A 215 19.08 7.13 3.87
CA ILE A 215 18.81 6.35 2.65
C ILE A 215 17.68 6.95 1.79
N GLU A 216 17.14 8.11 2.17
CA GLU A 216 15.96 8.72 1.56
C GLU A 216 16.08 8.88 0.04
N LYS A 217 17.23 9.33 -0.44
CA LYS A 217 17.46 9.52 -1.87
C LYS A 217 17.34 8.21 -2.65
N GLU A 218 17.94 7.15 -2.16
CA GLU A 218 17.92 5.83 -2.77
C GLU A 218 16.54 5.17 -2.64
N SER A 219 15.87 5.34 -1.49
CA SER A 219 14.52 4.79 -1.29
C SER A 219 13.48 5.50 -2.15
N ASN A 220 13.55 6.82 -2.27
CA ASN A 220 12.69 7.59 -3.18
C ASN A 220 12.88 7.16 -4.64
N GLN A 221 14.14 6.95 -5.06
CA GLN A 221 14.41 6.48 -6.42
C GLN A 221 13.79 5.09 -6.65
N ARG A 222 13.92 4.15 -5.70
CA ARG A 222 13.25 2.84 -5.80
C ARG A 222 11.72 2.96 -5.87
N GLY A 223 11.13 3.90 -5.11
CA GLY A 223 9.70 4.20 -5.19
C GLY A 223 9.30 4.71 -6.58
N TYR A 224 10.10 5.60 -7.18
CA TYR A 224 9.88 6.07 -8.55
C TYR A 224 9.99 4.93 -9.57
N ASP A 225 11.04 4.12 -9.47
CA ASP A 225 11.25 2.98 -10.36
C ASP A 225 10.10 1.98 -10.25
N LEU A 226 9.59 1.72 -9.04
CA LEU A 226 8.43 0.84 -8.83
C LEU A 226 7.16 1.34 -9.55
N VAL A 227 6.88 2.65 -9.48
CA VAL A 227 5.74 3.24 -10.21
C VAL A 227 5.95 3.11 -11.72
N ASP A 228 7.16 3.38 -12.22
CA ASP A 228 7.49 3.23 -13.63
C ASP A 228 7.29 1.79 -14.09
N GLN A 229 7.83 0.82 -13.37
CA GLN A 229 7.68 -0.61 -13.68
C GLN A 229 6.20 -1.04 -13.62
N PHE A 230 5.45 -0.57 -12.63
CA PHE A 230 4.02 -0.82 -12.54
C PHE A 230 3.29 -0.31 -13.78
N LEU A 231 3.51 0.93 -14.17
CA LEU A 231 2.82 1.57 -15.30
C LEU A 231 3.22 0.97 -16.65
N ASP A 232 4.50 0.61 -16.82
CA ASP A 232 5.03 0.19 -18.10
C ASP A 232 4.88 -1.33 -18.36
N HIS A 233 4.69 -2.15 -17.31
CA HIS A 233 4.62 -3.60 -17.44
C HIS A 233 3.37 -4.23 -16.85
N ILE A 234 2.92 -3.79 -15.66
CA ILE A 234 1.78 -4.42 -14.97
C ILE A 234 0.46 -3.78 -15.42
N ALA A 235 0.39 -2.45 -15.48
CA ALA A 235 -0.83 -1.74 -15.86
C ALA A 235 -1.31 -2.02 -17.29
N ILE A 236 -0.41 -2.45 -18.16
CA ILE A 236 -0.73 -2.80 -19.56
C ILE A 236 -0.85 -4.32 -19.80
N ALA A 237 -0.67 -5.14 -18.76
CA ALA A 237 -0.77 -6.58 -18.86
C ALA A 237 -2.18 -7.04 -19.32
N PRO A 238 -2.34 -8.27 -19.82
CA PRO A 238 -3.66 -8.83 -20.09
C PRO A 238 -4.56 -8.83 -18.86
N ILE A 239 -5.84 -8.53 -19.05
CA ILE A 239 -6.84 -8.58 -17.97
C ILE A 239 -7.00 -10.04 -17.53
N LYS A 240 -7.00 -10.26 -16.23
CA LYS A 240 -7.24 -11.55 -15.59
C LYS A 240 -8.38 -11.39 -14.60
N LEU A 241 -9.52 -12.02 -14.92
CA LEU A 241 -10.74 -11.95 -14.12
C LEU A 241 -10.71 -12.91 -12.92
N ILE A 242 -11.56 -12.66 -11.94
CA ILE A 242 -11.83 -13.50 -10.76
C ILE A 242 -13.31 -13.80 -10.64
#